data_f2d3da236e457e1c76575db097c533c6
#
_entry.id   f2d3da236e457e1c76575db097c533c6
#
_cell.length_a   1.000
_cell.length_b   1.000
_cell.length_c   1.000
_cell.angle_alpha   90.00
_cell.angle_beta   90.00
_cell.angle_gamma   90.00
#
_symmetry.space_group_name_H-M   'P 1'
#
loop_
_entity.id
_entity.type
_entity.pdbx_description
1 polymer ?
#
loop_
_entity_poly.entity_id
_entity_poly.type
_entity_poly.pdbx_seq_one_letter_code
_entity_poly.pdbx_strand_id
1 'polypeptide(L)'
;EMDTKSNPTIEHCVNTGMHLEYLKREDYKLKFFSKKVQKFLSQRNLYFIPEGGANDFGIKGSSEIVGGFDLTFDAICLAVGTGGTMIGVSRSIKNDQKILGFLSVNDRSRINYISNSIDPSINYTLIKEFTFGGFGRFNNELILFINSFKKKYKIPLDPIYTGKVLFGIFTLINNHKWSWGKNILFI
;
A
#
# COMPACT_ATOMS: atom_id res chain seq x y z
N GLU A 1 -3.39 29.50 -3.63
CA GLU A 1 -2.15 29.36 -4.45
C GLU A 1 -1.40 28.20 -3.87
N MET A 2 -1.46 27.04 -4.55
CA MET A 2 -0.56 25.94 -4.19
C MET A 2 0.82 26.30 -4.72
N ASP A 3 1.77 26.44 -3.79
CA ASP A 3 3.18 26.55 -4.10
C ASP A 3 3.58 25.24 -4.76
N THR A 4 3.52 25.18 -6.08
CA THR A 4 3.86 24.00 -6.90
C THR A 4 5.37 23.89 -6.99
N LYS A 5 6.03 23.71 -5.84
CA LYS A 5 7.45 23.39 -5.84
C LYS A 5 7.62 22.10 -6.61
N SER A 6 8.33 22.19 -7.71
CA SER A 6 8.73 21.03 -8.49
C SER A 6 9.50 20.06 -7.59
N ASN A 7 9.29 18.78 -7.80
CA ASN A 7 10.04 17.72 -7.17
C ASN A 7 10.42 16.68 -8.23
N PRO A 8 11.40 15.81 -7.96
CA PRO A 8 11.88 14.83 -8.96
C PRO A 8 10.78 13.97 -9.59
N THR A 9 9.71 13.65 -8.85
CA THR A 9 8.58 12.87 -9.37
C THR A 9 7.76 13.68 -10.38
N ILE A 10 7.44 14.94 -10.06
CA ILE A 10 6.73 15.85 -10.96
C ILE A 10 7.54 16.09 -12.23
N GLU A 11 8.83 16.35 -12.07
CA GLU A 11 9.75 16.55 -13.20
C GLU A 11 9.82 15.31 -14.10
N HIS A 12 9.90 14.13 -13.50
CA HIS A 12 9.88 12.88 -14.26
C HIS A 12 8.56 12.72 -15.04
N CYS A 13 7.43 12.97 -14.41
CA CYS A 13 6.11 12.89 -15.07
C CYS A 13 6.05 13.84 -16.29
N VAL A 14 6.47 15.08 -16.13
CA VAL A 14 6.50 16.06 -17.24
C VAL A 14 7.45 15.62 -18.36
N ASN A 15 8.66 15.17 -18.01
CA ASN A 15 9.67 14.74 -18.97
C ASN A 15 9.26 13.48 -19.75
N THR A 16 8.37 12.65 -19.18
CA THR A 16 7.81 11.48 -19.84
C THR A 16 6.53 11.79 -20.64
N GLY A 17 6.17 13.06 -20.77
CA GLY A 17 5.03 13.52 -21.55
C GLY A 17 3.67 13.44 -20.85
N MET A 18 3.64 13.24 -19.53
CA MET A 18 2.38 13.26 -18.76
C MET A 18 1.81 14.67 -18.66
N HIS A 19 0.53 14.81 -18.96
CA HIS A 19 -0.20 16.04 -18.70
C HIS A 19 -0.63 16.10 -17.23
N LEU A 20 -0.22 17.15 -16.51
CA LEU A 20 -0.50 17.30 -15.08
C LEU A 20 -1.62 18.31 -14.85
N GLU A 21 -2.66 17.88 -14.14
CA GLU A 21 -3.75 18.73 -13.69
C GLU A 21 -3.81 18.81 -12.17
N TYR A 22 -3.75 20.03 -11.67
CA TYR A 22 -3.79 20.28 -10.23
C TYR A 22 -5.23 20.54 -9.76
N LEU A 23 -5.62 19.83 -8.72
CA LEU A 23 -6.92 19.98 -8.07
C LEU A 23 -6.74 20.69 -6.73
N LYS A 24 -7.74 21.50 -6.34
CA LYS A 24 -7.87 21.95 -4.96
C LYS A 24 -8.08 20.72 -4.06
N ARG A 25 -7.65 20.81 -2.79
CA ARG A 25 -7.76 19.68 -1.85
C ARG A 25 -9.20 19.19 -1.67
N GLU A 26 -10.17 20.09 -1.75
CA GLU A 26 -11.60 19.77 -1.67
C GLU A 26 -12.04 18.95 -2.88
N ASP A 27 -11.68 19.36 -4.10
CA ASP A 27 -11.98 18.64 -5.33
C ASP A 27 -11.28 17.27 -5.36
N TYR A 28 -10.03 17.20 -4.90
CA TYR A 28 -9.30 15.94 -4.83
C TYR A 28 -9.97 14.93 -3.89
N LYS A 29 -10.55 15.39 -2.78
CA LYS A 29 -11.33 14.51 -1.88
C LYS A 29 -12.57 13.91 -2.54
N LEU A 30 -13.17 14.62 -3.49
CA LEU A 30 -14.31 14.11 -4.25
C LEU A 30 -13.92 13.04 -5.28
N LYS A 31 -12.63 12.89 -5.58
CA LYS A 31 -12.09 11.87 -6.50
C LYS A 31 -12.85 11.86 -7.83
N PHE A 32 -13.43 10.71 -8.18
CA PHE A 32 -14.25 10.52 -9.37
C PHE A 32 -15.41 11.52 -9.48
N PHE A 33 -16.01 11.93 -8.37
CA PHE A 33 -17.16 12.84 -8.35
C PHE A 33 -16.82 14.33 -8.46
N SER A 34 -15.54 14.70 -8.53
CA SER A 34 -15.14 16.08 -8.80
C SER A 34 -15.61 16.49 -10.20
N LYS A 35 -16.27 17.66 -10.30
CA LYS A 35 -16.72 18.22 -11.61
C LYS A 35 -15.56 18.36 -12.59
N LYS A 36 -14.37 18.71 -12.10
CA LYS A 36 -13.17 18.85 -12.93
C LYS A 36 -12.74 17.48 -13.49
N VAL A 37 -12.74 16.44 -12.67
CA VAL A 37 -12.46 15.07 -13.12
C VAL A 37 -13.52 14.59 -14.11
N GLN A 38 -14.80 14.80 -13.83
CA GLN A 38 -15.91 14.45 -14.73
C GLN A 38 -15.79 15.12 -16.09
N LYS A 39 -15.35 16.39 -16.13
CA LYS A 39 -15.09 17.08 -17.39
C LYS A 39 -14.01 16.39 -18.23
N PHE A 40 -12.94 15.86 -17.61
CA PHE A 40 -11.95 15.07 -18.33
C PHE A 40 -12.52 13.74 -18.81
N LEU A 41 -13.26 13.05 -17.96
CA LEU A 41 -13.83 11.74 -18.26
C LEU A 41 -14.92 11.80 -19.35
N SER A 42 -15.53 12.94 -19.60
CA SER A 42 -16.47 13.13 -20.70
C SER A 42 -15.79 13.15 -22.09
N GLN A 43 -14.45 13.23 -22.13
CA GLN A 43 -13.69 13.08 -23.37
C GLN A 43 -13.69 11.62 -23.80
N ARG A 44 -13.66 11.37 -25.10
CA ARG A 44 -13.69 10.01 -25.65
C ARG A 44 -12.38 9.25 -25.36
N ASN A 45 -12.48 7.94 -25.14
CA ASN A 45 -11.35 7.01 -25.01
C ASN A 45 -10.44 7.25 -23.81
N LEU A 46 -10.97 7.75 -22.68
CA LEU A 46 -10.25 7.84 -21.43
C LEU A 46 -10.63 6.69 -20.50
N TYR A 47 -9.62 6.10 -19.88
CA TYR A 47 -9.78 5.15 -18.78
C TYR A 47 -9.34 5.79 -17.48
N PHE A 48 -10.21 5.79 -16.48
CA PHE A 48 -9.89 6.35 -15.16
C PHE A 48 -9.24 5.31 -14.26
N ILE A 49 -7.99 5.56 -13.87
CA ILE A 49 -7.28 4.78 -12.87
C ILE A 49 -7.40 5.52 -11.54
N PRO A 50 -8.08 4.96 -10.52
CA PRO A 50 -8.19 5.60 -9.22
C PRO A 50 -6.86 5.59 -8.47
N GLU A 51 -6.77 6.40 -7.40
CA GLU A 51 -5.60 6.45 -6.51
C GLU A 51 -5.20 5.04 -6.05
N GLY A 52 -3.92 4.70 -6.25
CA GLY A 52 -3.38 3.37 -5.91
C GLY A 52 -3.89 2.23 -6.79
N GLY A 53 -4.52 2.50 -7.92
CA GLY A 53 -5.08 1.46 -8.79
C GLY A 53 -6.17 0.60 -8.12
N ALA A 54 -6.81 1.10 -7.06
CA ALA A 54 -7.77 0.33 -6.26
C ALA A 54 -9.14 0.22 -6.98
N ASN A 55 -9.16 -0.55 -8.05
CA ASN A 55 -10.35 -0.94 -8.81
C ASN A 55 -10.32 -2.45 -9.07
N ASP A 56 -11.36 -2.99 -9.69
CA ASP A 56 -11.49 -4.45 -9.93
C ASP A 56 -10.33 -5.02 -10.73
N PHE A 57 -9.80 -4.30 -11.71
CA PHE A 57 -8.64 -4.74 -12.50
C PHE A 57 -7.35 -4.73 -11.67
N GLY A 58 -7.11 -3.71 -10.86
CA GLY A 58 -5.97 -3.65 -9.97
C GLY A 58 -6.02 -4.73 -8.88
N ILE A 59 -7.21 -4.99 -8.32
CA ILE A 59 -7.42 -6.09 -7.37
C ILE A 59 -7.19 -7.44 -8.04
N LYS A 60 -7.71 -7.64 -9.27
CA LYS A 60 -7.48 -8.86 -10.04
C LYS A 60 -5.98 -9.05 -10.32
N GLY A 61 -5.27 -8.02 -10.81
CA GLY A 61 -3.83 -8.12 -11.03
C GLY A 61 -3.06 -8.42 -9.74
N SER A 62 -3.47 -7.83 -8.61
CA SER A 62 -2.86 -8.12 -7.31
C SER A 62 -3.11 -9.55 -6.83
N SER A 63 -4.17 -10.21 -7.27
CA SER A 63 -4.40 -11.63 -6.95
C SER A 63 -3.41 -12.57 -7.65
N GLU A 64 -2.72 -12.12 -8.67
CA GLU A 64 -1.72 -12.90 -9.40
C GLU A 64 -0.33 -12.86 -8.74
N ILE A 65 -0.11 -11.96 -7.76
CA ILE A 65 1.19 -11.80 -7.10
C ILE A 65 1.63 -13.08 -6.38
N VAL A 66 0.71 -13.75 -5.72
CA VAL A 66 0.99 -14.91 -4.86
C VAL A 66 0.65 -16.23 -5.55
N GLY A 67 -0.24 -16.23 -6.54
CA GLY A 67 -0.76 -17.44 -7.18
C GLY A 67 0.24 -18.30 -7.95
N GLY A 68 1.43 -17.79 -8.27
CA GLY A 68 2.48 -18.51 -9.00
C GLY A 68 3.55 -19.16 -8.12
N PHE A 69 3.51 -18.96 -6.80
CA PHE A 69 4.51 -19.50 -5.88
C PHE A 69 4.04 -20.82 -5.27
N ASP A 70 4.99 -21.76 -5.13
CA ASP A 70 4.80 -22.93 -4.28
C ASP A 70 4.81 -22.46 -2.82
N LEU A 71 3.63 -22.41 -2.21
CA LEU A 71 3.38 -21.59 -1.04
C LEU A 71 3.67 -22.37 0.24
N THR A 72 4.91 -22.32 0.69
CA THR A 72 5.35 -22.79 2.00
C THR A 72 5.42 -21.68 3.05
N PHE A 73 4.84 -20.51 2.74
CA PHE A 73 4.85 -19.35 3.64
C PHE A 73 3.70 -19.42 4.64
N ASP A 74 4.03 -19.25 5.91
CA ASP A 74 3.04 -19.18 7.00
C ASP A 74 2.30 -17.84 7.03
N ALA A 75 3.04 -16.76 6.73
CA ALA A 75 2.54 -15.40 6.76
C ALA A 75 2.94 -14.61 5.51
N ILE A 76 1.99 -13.87 4.95
CA ILE A 76 2.19 -12.94 3.83
C ILE A 76 2.02 -11.52 4.37
N CYS A 77 3.11 -10.76 4.35
CA CYS A 77 3.17 -9.41 4.90
C CYS A 77 3.24 -8.36 3.80
N LEU A 78 2.40 -7.34 3.89
CA LEU A 78 2.40 -6.27 2.90
C LEU A 78 1.99 -4.92 3.51
N ALA A 79 2.38 -3.85 2.83
CA ALA A 79 1.94 -2.51 3.19
C ALA A 79 0.51 -2.26 2.71
N VAL A 80 -0.27 -1.57 3.54
CA VAL A 80 -1.65 -1.23 3.22
C VAL A 80 -1.80 0.28 3.09
N GLY A 81 -1.94 0.75 1.86
CA GLY A 81 -2.34 2.10 1.50
C GLY A 81 -3.84 2.17 1.23
N THR A 82 -4.26 1.98 -0.02
CA THR A 82 -5.67 1.94 -0.43
C THR A 82 -6.36 0.61 -0.13
N GLY A 83 -5.60 -0.46 0.06
CA GLY A 83 -6.09 -1.80 0.34
C GLY A 83 -6.22 -2.73 -0.86
N GLY A 84 -6.12 -2.20 -2.08
CA GLY A 84 -6.32 -3.00 -3.30
C GLY A 84 -5.42 -4.24 -3.38
N THR A 85 -4.13 -4.09 -3.07
CA THR A 85 -3.18 -5.21 -3.05
C THR A 85 -3.57 -6.28 -2.03
N MET A 86 -3.92 -5.86 -0.81
CA MET A 86 -4.32 -6.81 0.23
C MET A 86 -5.59 -7.58 -0.13
N ILE A 87 -6.59 -6.90 -0.71
CA ILE A 87 -7.81 -7.53 -1.21
C ILE A 87 -7.50 -8.51 -2.35
N GLY A 88 -6.61 -8.14 -3.27
CA GLY A 88 -6.19 -9.02 -4.36
C GLY A 88 -5.49 -10.27 -3.84
N VAL A 89 -4.48 -10.12 -3.01
CA VAL A 89 -3.72 -11.22 -2.39
C VAL A 89 -4.64 -12.15 -1.60
N SER A 90 -5.65 -11.61 -0.91
CA SER A 90 -6.60 -12.44 -0.15
C SER A 90 -7.40 -13.43 -1.00
N ARG A 91 -7.51 -13.19 -2.31
CA ARG A 91 -8.22 -14.08 -3.25
C ARG A 91 -7.36 -15.27 -3.73
N SER A 92 -6.07 -15.27 -3.42
CA SER A 92 -5.11 -16.25 -3.97
C SER A 92 -4.36 -17.05 -2.92
N ILE A 93 -4.53 -16.73 -1.64
CA ILE A 93 -3.89 -17.46 -0.55
C ILE A 93 -4.58 -18.80 -0.27
N LYS A 94 -3.84 -19.72 0.35
CA LYS A 94 -4.39 -20.96 0.88
C LYS A 94 -4.99 -20.76 2.27
N ASN A 95 -5.90 -21.63 2.69
CA ASN A 95 -6.66 -21.51 3.95
C ASN A 95 -5.81 -21.53 5.22
N ASP A 96 -4.60 -22.11 5.16
CA ASP A 96 -3.65 -22.21 6.29
C ASP A 96 -2.70 -21.00 6.39
N GLN A 97 -2.69 -20.13 5.37
CA GLN A 97 -1.86 -18.94 5.33
C GLN A 97 -2.54 -17.74 5.99
N LYS A 98 -1.72 -16.80 6.48
CA LYS A 98 -2.20 -15.57 7.10
C LYS A 98 -1.72 -14.33 6.35
N ILE A 99 -2.60 -13.37 6.17
CA ILE A 99 -2.23 -12.06 5.62
C ILE A 99 -2.05 -11.06 6.76
N LEU A 100 -0.91 -10.40 6.77
CA LEU A 100 -0.61 -9.32 7.71
C LEU A 100 -0.49 -8.00 6.94
N GLY A 101 -1.53 -7.18 7.01
CA GLY A 101 -1.57 -5.87 6.38
C GLY A 101 -1.06 -4.78 7.34
N PHE A 102 0.12 -4.23 7.09
CA PHE A 102 0.66 -3.12 7.88
C PHE A 102 0.13 -1.80 7.36
N LEU A 103 -0.69 -1.13 8.14
CA LEU A 103 -1.30 0.13 7.74
C LEU A 103 -0.26 1.25 7.60
N SER A 104 -0.22 1.88 6.44
CA SER A 104 0.58 3.09 6.21
C SER A 104 -0.17 4.36 6.55
N VAL A 105 -1.48 4.26 6.76
CA VAL A 105 -2.39 5.36 7.06
C VAL A 105 -3.41 4.93 8.12
N ASN A 106 -3.72 5.83 9.03
CA ASN A 106 -4.76 5.58 10.03
C ASN A 106 -6.11 6.16 9.52
N ASP A 107 -6.80 5.41 8.67
CA ASP A 107 -8.07 5.80 8.06
C ASP A 107 -9.12 4.71 8.31
N ARG A 108 -10.10 5.03 9.15
CA ARG A 108 -11.17 4.10 9.54
C ARG A 108 -12.03 3.66 8.35
N SER A 109 -12.26 4.54 7.39
CA SER A 109 -13.06 4.23 6.21
C SER A 109 -12.38 3.18 5.33
N ARG A 110 -11.05 3.26 5.19
CA ARG A 110 -10.23 2.27 4.47
C ARG A 110 -10.21 0.92 5.17
N ILE A 111 -10.08 0.93 6.49
CA ILE A 111 -10.14 -0.31 7.29
C ILE A 111 -11.47 -1.02 7.06
N ASN A 112 -12.58 -0.29 7.15
CA ASN A 112 -13.91 -0.85 6.90
C ASN A 112 -14.06 -1.36 5.46
N TYR A 113 -13.57 -0.61 4.46
CA TYR A 113 -13.58 -1.04 3.07
C TYR A 113 -12.85 -2.36 2.87
N ILE A 114 -11.64 -2.50 3.42
CA ILE A 114 -10.83 -3.72 3.33
C ILE A 114 -11.58 -4.89 4.00
N SER A 115 -12.06 -4.68 5.23
CA SER A 115 -12.76 -5.71 6.00
C SER A 115 -14.05 -6.20 5.32
N ASN A 116 -14.75 -5.32 4.62
CA ASN A 116 -15.95 -5.68 3.86
C ASN A 116 -15.65 -6.32 2.49
N SER A 117 -14.41 -6.21 2.01
CA SER A 117 -13.99 -6.70 0.69
C SER A 117 -13.25 -8.04 0.73
N ILE A 118 -12.76 -8.44 1.89
CA ILE A 118 -12.09 -9.73 2.11
C ILE A 118 -13.12 -10.74 2.60
N ASP A 119 -13.07 -11.95 2.02
CA ASP A 119 -13.94 -13.05 2.46
C ASP A 119 -13.73 -13.35 3.96
N PRO A 120 -14.80 -13.47 4.76
CA PRO A 120 -14.70 -13.72 6.20
C PRO A 120 -13.95 -15.01 6.58
N SER A 121 -13.84 -15.98 5.68
CA SER A 121 -13.09 -17.21 5.89
C SER A 121 -11.57 -17.00 5.84
N ILE A 122 -11.10 -15.90 5.27
CA ILE A 122 -9.69 -15.59 5.12
C ILE A 122 -9.09 -15.12 6.44
N ASN A 123 -8.00 -15.74 6.84
CA ASN A 123 -7.26 -15.35 8.03
C ASN A 123 -6.37 -14.13 7.76
N TYR A 124 -6.77 -12.97 8.22
CA TYR A 124 -5.97 -11.76 8.07
C TYR A 124 -5.94 -10.91 9.35
N THR A 125 -4.92 -10.07 9.45
CA THR A 125 -4.78 -9.08 10.54
C THR A 125 -4.32 -7.74 9.97
N LEU A 126 -4.94 -6.65 10.41
CA LEU A 126 -4.50 -5.29 10.12
C LEU A 126 -3.69 -4.74 11.29
N ILE A 127 -2.40 -4.53 11.07
CA ILE A 127 -1.44 -4.04 12.05
C ILE A 127 -1.36 -2.51 11.94
N LYS A 128 -1.67 -1.81 13.04
CA LYS A 128 -1.83 -0.35 13.09
C LYS A 128 -0.68 0.36 13.80
N GLU A 129 0.12 -0.37 14.55
CA GLU A 129 1.11 0.17 15.49
C GLU A 129 2.26 0.89 14.77
N PHE A 130 2.54 0.54 13.53
CA PHE A 130 3.71 1.03 12.78
C PHE A 130 3.37 2.08 11.72
N THR A 131 2.31 2.86 11.92
CA THR A 131 1.94 3.94 11.00
C THR A 131 2.84 5.18 11.09
N PHE A 132 3.59 5.35 12.19
CA PHE A 132 4.44 6.52 12.46
C PHE A 132 3.70 7.86 12.35
N GLY A 133 2.42 7.88 12.69
CA GLY A 133 1.58 9.08 12.63
C GLY A 133 0.83 9.26 11.30
N GLY A 134 0.93 8.30 10.35
CA GLY A 134 0.13 8.25 9.15
C GLY A 134 0.91 8.27 7.84
N PHE A 135 0.18 8.57 6.76
CA PHE A 135 0.74 8.57 5.41
C PHE A 135 1.87 9.61 5.25
N GLY A 136 2.98 9.18 4.68
CA GLY A 136 4.14 10.03 4.44
C GLY A 136 4.89 10.47 5.69
N ARG A 137 4.49 10.02 6.90
CA ARG A 137 5.16 10.33 8.15
C ARG A 137 6.12 9.23 8.54
N PHE A 138 7.26 9.62 9.07
CA PHE A 138 8.33 8.75 9.58
C PHE A 138 9.11 9.47 10.68
N ASN A 139 9.88 8.71 11.44
CA ASN A 139 10.77 9.23 12.47
C ASN A 139 12.23 8.80 12.22
N ASN A 140 13.15 9.30 13.03
CA ASN A 140 14.57 8.97 12.90
C ASN A 140 14.86 7.48 13.08
N GLU A 141 14.13 6.80 13.96
CA GLU A 141 14.31 5.37 14.22
C GLU A 141 14.04 4.54 12.98
N LEU A 142 12.93 4.82 12.27
CA LEU A 142 12.62 4.17 10.99
C LEU A 142 13.70 4.42 9.92
N ILE A 143 14.20 5.66 9.83
CA ILE A 143 15.26 6.00 8.86
C ILE A 143 16.57 5.27 9.18
N LEU A 144 16.96 5.18 10.45
CA LEU A 144 18.13 4.41 10.87
C LEU A 144 17.98 2.93 10.54
N PHE A 145 16.80 2.35 10.79
CA PHE A 145 16.49 0.97 10.42
C PHE A 145 16.63 0.75 8.91
N ILE A 146 16.00 1.59 8.08
CA ILE A 146 16.06 1.50 6.61
C ILE A 146 17.51 1.54 6.12
N ASN A 147 18.30 2.48 6.62
CA ASN A 147 19.70 2.63 6.21
C ASN A 147 20.54 1.40 6.63
N SER A 148 20.34 0.90 7.84
CA SER A 148 21.02 -0.30 8.34
C SER A 148 20.63 -1.55 7.55
N PHE A 149 19.34 -1.69 7.23
CA PHE A 149 18.82 -2.80 6.41
C PHE A 149 19.43 -2.76 5.01
N LYS A 150 19.42 -1.60 4.34
CA LYS A 150 20.05 -1.41 3.03
C LYS A 150 21.55 -1.74 3.06
N LYS A 151 22.26 -1.29 4.10
CA LYS A 151 23.70 -1.58 4.26
C LYS A 151 23.96 -3.08 4.38
N LYS A 152 23.15 -3.78 5.19
CA LYS A 152 23.33 -5.21 5.49
C LYS A 152 22.89 -6.13 4.35
N TYR A 153 21.70 -5.88 3.80
CA TYR A 153 21.06 -6.80 2.86
C TYR A 153 21.12 -6.33 1.40
N LYS A 154 21.58 -5.11 1.12
CA LYS A 154 21.66 -4.48 -0.21
C LYS A 154 20.28 -4.30 -0.88
N ILE A 155 19.21 -4.31 -0.09
CA ILE A 155 17.83 -4.10 -0.54
C ILE A 155 17.39 -2.71 -0.08
N PRO A 156 17.01 -1.82 -1.01
CA PRO A 156 16.46 -0.51 -0.65
C PRO A 156 15.03 -0.63 -0.15
N LEU A 157 14.69 0.16 0.86
CA LEU A 157 13.33 0.28 1.40
C LEU A 157 12.90 1.75 1.34
N ASP A 158 11.63 1.99 1.09
CA ASP A 158 11.03 3.32 1.20
C ASP A 158 10.48 3.58 2.61
N PRO A 159 10.42 4.82 3.08
CA PRO A 159 9.97 5.13 4.43
C PRO A 159 8.43 5.19 4.56
N ILE A 160 7.68 5.07 3.46
CA ILE A 160 6.21 5.25 3.44
C ILE A 160 5.51 3.91 3.61
N TYR A 161 6.03 2.87 2.93
CA TYR A 161 5.43 1.55 2.83
C TYR A 161 6.36 0.44 3.31
N THR A 162 7.32 0.06 2.49
CA THR A 162 8.16 -1.13 2.70
C THR A 162 9.01 -1.07 3.96
N GLY A 163 9.53 0.09 4.28
CA GLY A 163 10.30 0.31 5.51
C GLY A 163 9.47 0.11 6.77
N LYS A 164 8.21 0.59 6.78
CA LYS A 164 7.30 0.41 7.92
C LYS A 164 6.94 -1.05 8.16
N VAL A 165 6.69 -1.79 7.09
CA VAL A 165 6.37 -3.22 7.18
C VAL A 165 7.53 -4.00 7.78
N LEU A 166 8.72 -3.89 7.19
CA LEU A 166 9.89 -4.62 7.69
C LEU A 166 10.30 -4.17 9.09
N PHE A 167 10.25 -2.87 9.39
CA PHE A 167 10.45 -2.39 10.76
C PHE A 167 9.47 -3.05 11.73
N GLY A 168 8.19 -3.13 11.37
CA GLY A 168 7.16 -3.77 12.18
C GLY A 168 7.41 -5.26 12.38
N ILE A 169 7.74 -6.00 11.31
CA ILE A 169 8.07 -7.43 11.39
C ILE A 169 9.24 -7.65 12.35
N PHE A 170 10.36 -6.94 12.14
CA PHE A 170 11.54 -7.06 13.00
C PHE A 170 11.24 -6.69 14.46
N THR A 171 10.47 -5.63 14.68
CA THR A 171 10.08 -5.20 16.04
C THR A 171 9.22 -6.27 16.73
N LEU A 172 8.25 -6.86 16.02
CA LEU A 172 7.39 -7.90 16.59
C LEU A 172 8.18 -9.17 16.91
N ILE A 173 9.11 -9.57 16.04
CA ILE A 173 10.00 -10.72 16.28
C ILE A 173 10.91 -10.47 17.46
N ASN A 174 11.61 -9.35 17.50
CA ASN A 174 12.56 -9.02 18.59
C ASN A 174 11.88 -8.89 19.94
N ASN A 175 10.64 -8.45 19.98
CA ASN A 175 9.83 -8.32 21.20
C ASN A 175 9.07 -9.61 21.58
N HIS A 176 9.33 -10.73 20.91
CA HIS A 176 8.62 -12.00 21.12
C HIS A 176 7.09 -11.92 20.95
N LYS A 177 6.61 -10.99 20.13
CA LYS A 177 5.19 -10.79 19.81
C LYS A 177 4.76 -11.38 18.47
N TRP A 178 5.70 -11.99 17.74
CA TRP A 178 5.42 -12.64 16.46
C TRP A 178 4.87 -14.05 16.68
N SER A 179 3.65 -14.33 16.23
CA SER A 179 2.96 -15.61 16.40
C SER A 179 2.47 -16.24 15.10
N TRP A 180 2.91 -15.73 13.95
CA TRP A 180 2.36 -16.08 12.63
C TRP A 180 3.29 -16.97 11.80
N GLY A 181 4.01 -17.91 12.45
CA GLY A 181 4.90 -18.86 11.79
C GLY A 181 6.32 -18.35 11.51
N LYS A 182 7.10 -19.18 10.85
CA LYS A 182 8.54 -18.93 10.63
C LYS A 182 8.86 -18.49 9.21
N ASN A 183 8.05 -18.92 8.24
CA ASN A 183 8.24 -18.62 6.83
C ASN A 183 7.41 -17.41 6.45
N ILE A 184 8.08 -16.29 6.17
CA ILE A 184 7.43 -15.00 5.91
C ILE A 184 7.69 -14.61 4.46
N LEU A 185 6.62 -14.39 3.70
CA LEU A 185 6.69 -13.71 2.42
C LEU A 185 6.41 -12.22 2.65
N PHE A 186 7.31 -11.37 2.21
CA PHE A 186 7.14 -9.93 2.21
C PHE A 186 6.98 -9.43 0.78
N ILE A 187 5.90 -8.65 0.53
CA ILE A 187 5.53 -8.07 -0.76
C ILE A 187 5.66 -6.55 -0.72
#